data_56e43457a877d01594f1c0d2075c4d26
#
_entry.id   56e43457a877d01594f1c0d2075c4d26
#
_cell.length_a   1.000
_cell.length_b   1.000
_cell.length_c   1.000
_cell.angle_alpha   90.00
_cell.angle_beta   90.00
_cell.angle_gamma   90.00
#
_symmetry.space_group_name_H-M   'P 1'
#
loop_
_entity.id
_entity.type
_entity.pdbx_description
1 polymer ?
#
loop_
_entity_poly.entity_id
_entity_poly.type
_entity_poly.pdbx_seq_one_letter_code
_entity_poly.pdbx_strand_id
1 'polypeptide(L)'
;MAIVYTKTDQGLTVATGTGAPVHTAIAGDKYTDTANGNTYQYTTVWNLMPLSGGLTYFTEAQNTTAPNATVPVDTLTAVTATTNGDVALVPKGTGAFTLAVADNLVAGGTKRGPNAIDLQTSRTVNSQVATGARSFTAGSNNTASADDSVAIGRGCVANAFYSVAIGLQSTASGSYANAFGFSNLSSGQNSFSNGYGNTASGGYAVAIGNSNIASNTGTVAMGISCTASNANTIAMGNRAKATGDSSICLASYFFANSTASGDNSIVVGYGTASGSRSMCLGFGTTAAGSSSAIGDSANTFSTLGRIALSGSSLGNAGDNQKGIISYRQRTTNATPTILTTNNATTFGDNASSQLALQNQQVMRFKGSITAKQSGTTDIAVWDIDGVIVRGANIASTVLTVSNVNVVTNIPLWVTPILAANLSTSVGGLMITVTGVVATNIQWFAVLDTVENIYA
;
A
#
# COMPACT_ATOMS: atom_id res chain seq x y z
N MET A 1 -71.79 12.47 18.84
CA MET A 1 -71.97 11.28 19.70
C MET A 1 -72.29 11.73 21.11
N ALA A 2 -73.25 11.05 21.79
CA ALA A 2 -73.57 11.42 23.15
C ALA A 2 -72.40 11.06 24.07
N ILE A 3 -72.03 11.93 25.01
CA ILE A 3 -71.04 11.66 26.06
C ILE A 3 -71.68 10.67 27.03
N VAL A 4 -71.02 9.51 27.24
CA VAL A 4 -71.52 8.48 28.17
C VAL A 4 -70.84 8.67 29.53
N TYR A 5 -71.62 8.82 30.60
CA TYR A 5 -71.14 8.96 31.98
C TYR A 5 -71.39 7.66 32.74
N THR A 6 -70.38 7.19 33.43
CA THR A 6 -70.51 6.03 34.35
C THR A 6 -70.12 6.48 35.77
N LYS A 7 -70.98 6.35 36.73
CA LYS A 7 -70.74 6.65 38.12
C LYS A 7 -70.16 5.41 38.80
N THR A 8 -69.04 5.56 39.53
CA THR A 8 -68.43 4.49 40.30
C THR A 8 -69.04 4.49 41.74
N ASP A 9 -68.88 3.40 42.48
CA ASP A 9 -69.33 3.24 43.84
C ASP A 9 -68.76 4.31 44.85
N GLN A 10 -67.70 5.00 44.46
CA GLN A 10 -67.06 6.07 45.20
C GLN A 10 -67.51 7.47 44.76
N GLY A 11 -68.55 7.57 43.95
CA GLY A 11 -69.11 8.86 43.50
C GLY A 11 -68.30 9.54 42.35
N LEU A 12 -67.20 8.95 41.85
CA LEU A 12 -66.43 9.46 40.74
C LEU A 12 -67.13 9.23 39.44
N THR A 13 -67.10 10.20 38.53
CA THR A 13 -67.66 10.06 37.19
C THR A 13 -66.56 9.71 36.20
N VAL A 14 -66.72 8.63 35.44
CA VAL A 14 -65.93 8.30 34.26
C VAL A 14 -66.78 8.61 33.04
N ALA A 15 -66.30 9.45 32.15
CA ALA A 15 -67.00 9.85 30.94
C ALA A 15 -66.16 9.54 29.71
N THR A 16 -66.80 9.16 28.61
CA THR A 16 -66.19 8.98 27.31
C THR A 16 -67.02 9.73 26.25
N GLY A 17 -66.35 10.34 25.30
CA GLY A 17 -67.00 11.12 24.22
C GLY A 17 -65.99 11.78 23.31
N THR A 18 -66.46 12.67 22.43
CA THR A 18 -65.61 13.45 21.56
C THR A 18 -65.56 14.91 22.00
N GLY A 19 -64.37 15.48 22.05
CA GLY A 19 -64.14 16.89 22.43
C GLY A 19 -63.96 17.09 23.96
N ALA A 20 -63.88 18.34 24.41
CA ALA A 20 -63.65 18.65 25.83
C ALA A 20 -64.85 18.28 26.71
N PRO A 21 -64.66 17.81 27.93
CA PRO A 21 -65.76 17.51 28.86
C PRO A 21 -66.50 18.78 29.25
N VAL A 22 -67.85 18.72 29.26
CA VAL A 22 -68.75 19.87 29.46
C VAL A 22 -69.63 19.76 30.68
N HIS A 23 -69.43 18.78 31.55
CA HIS A 23 -70.20 18.64 32.80
C HIS A 23 -69.48 19.25 34.03
N THR A 24 -70.26 19.51 35.09
CA THR A 24 -69.73 19.93 36.37
C THR A 24 -68.95 18.75 36.97
N ALA A 25 -67.61 18.87 37.00
CA ALA A 25 -66.73 17.80 37.45
C ALA A 25 -66.33 18.02 38.91
N ILE A 26 -66.03 16.92 39.59
CA ILE A 26 -65.45 16.92 40.94
C ILE A 26 -64.01 16.39 40.85
N ALA A 27 -63.16 16.74 41.80
CA ALA A 27 -61.78 16.26 41.81
C ALA A 27 -61.74 14.75 41.83
N GLY A 28 -60.93 14.18 40.84
CA GLY A 28 -60.84 12.76 40.62
C GLY A 28 -61.62 12.22 39.40
N ASP A 29 -62.59 12.98 38.87
CA ASP A 29 -63.34 12.60 37.68
C ASP A 29 -62.36 12.39 36.48
N LYS A 30 -62.69 11.41 35.64
CA LYS A 30 -61.92 11.08 34.43
C LYS A 30 -62.78 11.23 33.19
N TYR A 31 -62.17 11.70 32.13
CA TYR A 31 -62.79 11.79 30.83
C TYR A 31 -61.84 11.25 29.73
N THR A 32 -62.33 10.39 28.85
CA THR A 32 -61.60 9.96 27.70
C THR A 32 -62.23 10.51 26.42
N ASP A 33 -61.43 11.28 25.68
CA ASP A 33 -61.84 11.77 24.36
C ASP A 33 -61.65 10.66 23.35
N THR A 34 -62.73 10.11 22.81
CA THR A 34 -62.71 9.00 21.86
C THR A 34 -62.29 9.42 20.47
N ALA A 35 -62.17 10.72 20.18
CA ALA A 35 -61.66 11.19 18.89
C ALA A 35 -60.16 11.11 18.76
N ASN A 36 -59.41 11.27 19.90
CA ASN A 36 -57.96 11.26 19.93
C ASN A 36 -57.37 10.27 20.93
N GLY A 37 -58.20 9.56 21.69
CA GLY A 37 -57.79 8.58 22.70
C GLY A 37 -57.21 9.15 23.97
N ASN A 38 -57.18 10.47 24.16
CA ASN A 38 -56.65 11.11 25.35
C ASN A 38 -57.58 10.96 26.55
N THR A 39 -57.01 10.71 27.73
CA THR A 39 -57.74 10.66 29.00
C THR A 39 -57.33 11.85 29.85
N TYR A 40 -58.35 12.53 30.43
CA TYR A 40 -58.17 13.69 31.28
C TYR A 40 -58.64 13.37 32.68
N GLN A 41 -58.02 13.95 33.70
CA GLN A 41 -58.47 13.92 35.08
C GLN A 41 -58.73 15.32 35.58
N TYR A 42 -59.88 15.51 36.26
CA TYR A 42 -60.24 16.77 36.88
C TYR A 42 -59.60 16.94 38.26
N THR A 43 -58.90 18.07 38.46
CA THR A 43 -58.38 18.48 39.74
C THR A 43 -59.07 19.79 40.13
N THR A 44 -58.69 20.94 39.61
CA THR A 44 -59.37 22.22 39.56
C THR A 44 -59.73 22.64 38.15
N VAL A 45 -59.06 22.02 37.18
CA VAL A 45 -59.26 22.07 35.72
C VAL A 45 -59.03 20.68 35.14
N TRP A 46 -59.53 20.40 33.91
CA TRP A 46 -59.21 19.15 33.24
C TRP A 46 -57.76 19.13 32.81
N ASN A 47 -57.01 18.17 33.29
CA ASN A 47 -55.65 17.94 32.94
C ASN A 47 -55.52 16.65 32.09
N LEU A 48 -54.77 16.69 31.04
CA LEU A 48 -54.43 15.50 30.30
C LEU A 48 -53.71 14.50 31.21
N MET A 49 -54.28 13.33 31.38
CA MET A 49 -53.57 12.24 32.05
C MET A 49 -52.47 11.72 31.14
N PRO A 50 -51.25 11.56 31.65
CA PRO A 50 -50.26 10.78 30.91
C PRO A 50 -50.87 9.41 30.60
N LEU A 51 -50.74 8.94 29.34
CA LEU A 51 -51.08 7.56 28.96
C LEU A 51 -50.46 6.63 30.01
N SER A 52 -51.24 5.68 30.54
CA SER A 52 -50.75 4.68 31.52
C SER A 52 -49.53 3.93 30.90
N GLY A 53 -48.32 4.27 31.36
CA GLY A 53 -47.06 3.91 30.75
C GLY A 53 -46.20 5.08 30.32
N GLY A 54 -46.61 6.34 30.64
CA GLY A 54 -45.77 7.53 30.42
C GLY A 54 -44.43 7.42 31.14
N LEU A 55 -43.39 8.00 30.54
CA LEU A 55 -42.02 7.98 31.04
C LEU A 55 -41.97 8.62 32.44
N THR A 56 -41.97 7.78 33.49
CA THR A 56 -42.00 8.25 34.89
C THR A 56 -40.74 9.05 35.29
N TYR A 57 -39.65 8.88 34.53
CA TYR A 57 -38.35 9.48 34.82
C TYR A 57 -37.87 10.47 33.75
N PHE A 58 -38.75 10.87 32.82
CA PHE A 58 -38.44 11.84 31.77
C PHE A 58 -39.51 12.89 31.64
N THR A 59 -39.13 14.14 31.38
CA THR A 59 -40.02 15.19 30.92
C THR A 59 -39.82 15.44 29.45
N GLU A 60 -40.93 15.56 28.71
CA GLU A 60 -40.95 16.03 27.32
C GLU A 60 -41.18 17.56 27.34
N ALA A 61 -40.35 18.29 26.60
CA ALA A 61 -40.49 19.72 26.45
C ALA A 61 -40.01 20.14 25.05
N GLN A 62 -40.58 21.23 24.53
CA GLN A 62 -40.11 21.87 23.31
C GLN A 62 -39.34 23.14 23.68
N ASN A 63 -38.09 23.23 23.27
CA ASN A 63 -37.29 24.43 23.46
C ASN A 63 -37.44 25.34 22.22
N THR A 64 -38.12 26.47 22.39
CA THR A 64 -38.41 27.48 21.38
C THR A 64 -37.64 28.78 21.58
N THR A 65 -36.76 28.85 22.61
CA THR A 65 -35.91 30.02 22.84
C THR A 65 -34.70 30.06 21.93
N ALA A 66 -34.17 31.26 21.64
CA ALA A 66 -32.99 31.40 20.79
C ALA A 66 -31.81 30.55 21.36
N PRO A 67 -31.04 29.83 20.47
CA PRO A 67 -31.10 29.88 19.01
C PRO A 67 -32.20 29.02 18.34
N ASN A 68 -33.08 28.35 19.10
CA ASN A 68 -34.06 27.39 18.63
C ASN A 68 -35.42 28.02 18.24
N ALA A 69 -35.51 29.33 18.14
CA ALA A 69 -36.79 30.03 17.92
C ALA A 69 -37.43 29.71 16.54
N THR A 70 -36.61 29.41 15.52
CA THR A 70 -37.08 29.10 14.18
C THR A 70 -37.13 27.59 13.86
N VAL A 71 -36.36 26.80 14.60
CA VAL A 71 -36.36 25.33 14.54
C VAL A 71 -36.40 24.82 15.99
N PRO A 72 -37.62 24.62 16.54
CA PRO A 72 -37.77 24.11 17.89
C PRO A 72 -37.10 22.76 18.12
N VAL A 73 -36.60 22.54 19.30
CA VAL A 73 -36.01 21.26 19.71
C VAL A 73 -36.93 20.57 20.70
N ASP A 74 -37.45 19.41 20.35
CA ASP A 74 -38.16 18.53 21.26
C ASP A 74 -37.15 17.80 22.15
N THR A 75 -37.29 17.97 23.47
CA THR A 75 -36.37 17.41 24.45
C THR A 75 -37.01 16.29 25.25
N LEU A 76 -36.26 15.23 25.51
CA LEU A 76 -36.54 14.18 26.48
C LEU A 76 -35.51 14.30 27.61
N THR A 77 -35.91 14.87 28.75
CA THR A 77 -35.00 15.13 29.87
C THR A 77 -35.21 14.12 30.98
N ALA A 78 -34.13 13.44 31.41
CA ALA A 78 -34.19 12.56 32.56
C ALA A 78 -34.43 13.37 33.84
N VAL A 79 -35.44 12.97 34.59
CA VAL A 79 -35.81 13.59 35.89
C VAL A 79 -35.53 12.58 36.98
N THR A 80 -34.33 12.60 37.54
CA THR A 80 -33.94 11.72 38.64
C THR A 80 -33.75 12.53 39.94
N ALA A 81 -33.99 11.89 41.06
CA ALA A 81 -33.74 12.50 42.38
C ALA A 81 -32.25 12.55 42.75
N THR A 82 -31.37 11.97 41.89
CA THR A 82 -29.94 11.93 42.08
C THR A 82 -29.24 12.96 41.20
N THR A 83 -28.07 13.41 41.63
CA THR A 83 -27.28 14.42 40.90
C THR A 83 -26.79 13.93 39.54
N ASN A 84 -26.61 12.59 39.36
CA ASN A 84 -26.19 11.93 38.11
C ASN A 84 -27.14 10.76 37.82
N GLY A 85 -27.55 10.64 36.56
CA GLY A 85 -28.38 9.52 36.08
C GLY A 85 -28.03 9.17 34.65
N ASP A 86 -27.91 7.87 34.34
CA ASP A 86 -27.69 7.36 33.00
C ASP A 86 -29.01 7.24 32.24
N VAL A 87 -28.98 7.50 30.94
CA VAL A 87 -30.09 7.26 30.01
C VAL A 87 -29.77 6.11 29.10
N ALA A 88 -30.52 5.02 29.16
CA ALA A 88 -30.37 3.86 28.30
C ALA A 88 -31.57 3.78 27.32
N LEU A 89 -31.28 3.81 26.01
CA LEU A 89 -32.25 3.51 24.96
C LEU A 89 -31.96 2.10 24.41
N VAL A 90 -32.71 1.10 24.87
CA VAL A 90 -32.44 -0.32 24.58
C VAL A 90 -33.48 -0.87 23.60
N PRO A 91 -33.10 -1.19 22.35
CA PRO A 91 -34.00 -1.89 21.45
C PRO A 91 -34.41 -3.26 21.98
N LYS A 92 -35.65 -3.69 21.66
CA LYS A 92 -36.14 -5.00 22.08
C LYS A 92 -35.55 -6.12 21.24
N GLY A 93 -34.99 -7.16 21.88
CA GLY A 93 -34.43 -8.33 21.20
C GLY A 93 -33.24 -7.96 20.31
N THR A 94 -33.28 -8.34 19.02
CA THR A 94 -32.27 -8.03 18.01
C THR A 94 -32.59 -6.74 17.21
N GLY A 95 -33.43 -5.86 17.76
CA GLY A 95 -33.77 -4.57 17.11
C GLY A 95 -32.55 -3.68 16.89
N ALA A 96 -32.59 -2.82 15.86
CA ALA A 96 -31.57 -1.83 15.59
C ALA A 96 -31.88 -0.49 16.32
N PHE A 97 -30.84 0.30 16.62
CA PHE A 97 -30.97 1.69 17.04
C PHE A 97 -30.83 2.61 15.81
N THR A 98 -31.83 3.46 15.53
CA THR A 98 -31.85 4.24 14.30
C THR A 98 -32.53 5.61 14.53
N LEU A 99 -32.08 6.65 13.79
CA LEU A 99 -32.68 7.98 13.77
C LEU A 99 -33.86 8.09 12.78
N ALA A 100 -34.07 7.11 11.91
CA ALA A 100 -35.15 7.12 10.93
C ALA A 100 -35.85 5.77 10.87
N VAL A 101 -37.17 5.77 10.76
CA VAL A 101 -37.99 4.56 10.56
C VAL A 101 -37.75 4.02 9.15
N ALA A 102 -37.51 2.71 9.04
CA ALA A 102 -37.34 2.05 7.75
C ALA A 102 -38.66 2.02 6.97
N ASP A 103 -38.67 2.62 5.79
CA ASP A 103 -39.84 2.74 4.91
C ASP A 103 -39.60 2.23 3.47
N ASN A 104 -38.40 1.74 3.19
CA ASN A 104 -37.85 1.36 1.87
C ASN A 104 -37.77 2.52 0.87
N LEU A 105 -37.96 3.76 1.32
CA LEU A 105 -37.73 4.98 0.55
C LEU A 105 -36.39 5.61 0.91
N VAL A 106 -36.01 6.65 0.18
CA VAL A 106 -34.75 7.37 0.44
C VAL A 106 -34.72 7.98 1.85
N ALA A 107 -35.84 8.50 2.33
CA ALA A 107 -35.92 9.16 3.63
C ALA A 107 -35.67 8.20 4.81
N GLY A 108 -36.37 7.08 4.86
CA GLY A 108 -36.25 6.10 5.95
C GLY A 108 -35.19 5.02 5.69
N GLY A 109 -34.94 4.71 4.42
CA GLY A 109 -34.05 3.66 3.99
C GLY A 109 -34.62 2.24 4.14
N THR A 110 -33.82 1.24 3.81
CA THR A 110 -34.17 -0.17 4.00
C THR A 110 -34.06 -0.60 5.46
N LYS A 111 -34.55 -1.80 5.79
CA LYS A 111 -34.46 -2.36 7.14
C LYS A 111 -32.99 -2.48 7.57
N ARG A 112 -32.70 -2.07 8.81
CA ARG A 112 -31.38 -2.25 9.45
C ARG A 112 -31.17 -3.71 9.87
N GLY A 113 -29.92 -4.12 9.92
CA GLY A 113 -29.54 -5.44 10.40
C GLY A 113 -29.78 -5.65 11.91
N PRO A 114 -29.75 -6.90 12.39
CA PRO A 114 -29.89 -7.19 13.82
C PRO A 114 -28.81 -6.49 14.65
N ASN A 115 -29.20 -5.82 15.72
CA ASN A 115 -28.33 -5.06 16.64
C ASN A 115 -27.48 -3.97 15.93
N ALA A 116 -27.89 -3.50 14.77
CA ALA A 116 -27.20 -2.43 14.05
C ALA A 116 -27.49 -1.04 14.65
N ILE A 117 -26.58 -0.11 14.44
CA ILE A 117 -26.73 1.29 14.82
C ILE A 117 -26.66 2.17 13.57
N ASP A 118 -27.70 2.95 13.29
CA ASP A 118 -27.76 3.84 12.12
C ASP A 118 -28.07 5.28 12.56
N LEU A 119 -27.05 6.11 12.67
CA LEU A 119 -27.09 7.51 13.07
C LEU A 119 -26.96 8.45 11.86
N GLN A 120 -27.64 8.13 10.76
CA GLN A 120 -27.64 8.95 9.54
C GLN A 120 -28.89 9.83 9.45
N THR A 121 -28.66 11.08 9.05
CA THR A 121 -29.71 12.10 8.88
C THR A 121 -30.11 12.33 7.42
N SER A 122 -29.33 11.87 6.45
CA SER A 122 -29.64 11.99 5.03
C SER A 122 -29.12 10.81 4.21
N ARG A 123 -29.80 10.51 3.09
CA ARG A 123 -29.48 9.47 2.12
C ARG A 123 -29.81 9.95 0.72
N THR A 124 -29.12 9.45 -0.28
CA THR A 124 -29.44 9.64 -1.70
C THR A 124 -30.11 8.41 -2.32
N VAL A 125 -29.88 7.24 -1.72
CA VAL A 125 -30.55 5.98 -2.05
C VAL A 125 -30.93 5.23 -0.78
N ASN A 126 -31.96 4.39 -0.87
CA ASN A 126 -32.52 3.67 0.28
C ASN A 126 -31.59 2.61 0.90
N SER A 127 -30.59 2.13 0.14
CA SER A 127 -29.60 1.14 0.63
C SER A 127 -28.49 1.74 1.47
N GLN A 128 -28.39 3.05 1.58
CA GLN A 128 -27.38 3.73 2.42
C GLN A 128 -27.75 3.66 3.91
N VAL A 129 -27.61 2.51 4.50
CA VAL A 129 -27.97 2.21 5.89
C VAL A 129 -27.05 1.12 6.47
N ALA A 130 -27.16 0.87 7.77
CA ALA A 130 -26.51 -0.23 8.46
C ALA A 130 -27.34 -1.53 8.30
N THR A 131 -27.14 -2.29 7.20
CA THR A 131 -27.88 -3.54 6.93
C THR A 131 -27.20 -4.79 7.48
N GLY A 132 -25.91 -4.75 7.77
CA GLY A 132 -25.18 -5.86 8.40
C GLY A 132 -25.59 -6.05 9.86
N ALA A 133 -25.52 -7.26 10.40
CA ALA A 133 -25.69 -7.48 11.84
C ALA A 133 -24.57 -6.78 12.62
N ARG A 134 -24.93 -6.07 13.72
CA ARG A 134 -23.97 -5.31 14.54
C ARG A 134 -23.18 -4.24 13.78
N SER A 135 -23.66 -3.86 12.58
CA SER A 135 -23.02 -2.82 11.78
C SER A 135 -23.32 -1.40 12.30
N PHE A 136 -22.46 -0.45 11.95
CA PHE A 136 -22.57 0.93 12.43
C PHE A 136 -22.45 1.93 11.26
N THR A 137 -23.41 2.88 11.19
CA THR A 137 -23.31 4.04 10.28
C THR A 137 -23.55 5.34 11.03
N ALA A 138 -22.78 6.39 10.70
CA ALA A 138 -23.01 7.74 11.21
C ALA A 138 -22.64 8.81 10.18
N GLY A 139 -23.46 9.88 10.06
CA GLY A 139 -23.23 10.97 9.12
C GLY A 139 -24.25 11.01 7.99
N SER A 140 -23.80 10.93 6.72
CA SER A 140 -24.70 10.98 5.56
C SER A 140 -24.27 10.08 4.42
N ASN A 141 -25.23 9.44 3.75
CA ASN A 141 -25.03 8.60 2.55
C ASN A 141 -24.07 7.40 2.76
N ASN A 142 -23.91 6.92 4.00
CA ASN A 142 -23.00 5.82 4.31
C ASN A 142 -23.71 4.47 4.18
N THR A 143 -22.96 3.43 3.83
CA THR A 143 -23.45 2.05 3.73
C THR A 143 -22.55 1.12 4.56
N ALA A 144 -23.12 0.42 5.54
CA ALA A 144 -22.48 -0.65 6.28
C ALA A 144 -23.31 -1.92 6.08
N SER A 145 -22.99 -2.67 5.01
CA SER A 145 -23.85 -3.78 4.56
C SER A 145 -23.42 -5.17 5.01
N ALA A 146 -22.22 -5.32 5.52
CA ALA A 146 -21.73 -6.57 6.08
C ALA A 146 -21.77 -6.57 7.61
N ASP A 147 -21.74 -7.75 8.22
CA ASP A 147 -21.73 -7.89 9.68
C ASP A 147 -20.47 -7.27 10.27
N ASP A 148 -20.65 -6.62 11.44
CA ASP A 148 -19.60 -5.94 12.21
C ASP A 148 -18.85 -4.85 11.40
N SER A 149 -19.46 -4.33 10.32
CA SER A 149 -18.88 -3.28 9.50
C SER A 149 -19.21 -1.88 10.00
N VAL A 150 -18.31 -0.92 9.77
CA VAL A 150 -18.42 0.46 10.23
C VAL A 150 -18.24 1.45 9.09
N ALA A 151 -19.22 2.34 8.87
CA ALA A 151 -19.14 3.42 7.86
C ALA A 151 -19.50 4.76 8.49
N ILE A 152 -18.52 5.67 8.61
CA ILE A 152 -18.68 6.97 9.28
C ILE A 152 -18.23 8.11 8.38
N GLY A 153 -19.03 9.17 8.29
CA GLY A 153 -18.72 10.38 7.54
C GLY A 153 -19.72 10.64 6.43
N ARG A 154 -19.25 10.80 5.18
CA ARG A 154 -20.14 11.06 4.04
C ARG A 154 -19.81 10.16 2.85
N GLY A 155 -20.77 9.37 2.42
CA GLY A 155 -20.64 8.50 1.24
C GLY A 155 -19.64 7.34 1.44
N CYS A 156 -19.36 6.97 2.68
CA CYS A 156 -18.47 5.85 2.98
C CYS A 156 -19.18 4.52 2.81
N VAL A 157 -18.46 3.51 2.33
CA VAL A 157 -18.97 2.16 2.08
C VAL A 157 -18.12 1.12 2.79
N ALA A 158 -18.71 0.37 3.71
CA ALA A 158 -18.10 -0.78 4.39
C ALA A 158 -18.98 -2.01 4.11
N ASN A 159 -18.60 -2.80 3.10
CA ASN A 159 -19.44 -3.90 2.58
C ASN A 159 -18.81 -5.29 2.71
N ALA A 160 -17.80 -5.42 3.54
CA ALA A 160 -17.18 -6.70 3.89
C ALA A 160 -17.12 -6.90 5.41
N PHE A 161 -17.00 -8.13 5.87
CA PHE A 161 -16.93 -8.48 7.29
C PHE A 161 -15.81 -7.73 8.01
N TYR A 162 -16.14 -7.13 9.17
CA TYR A 162 -15.22 -6.36 10.01
C TYR A 162 -14.52 -5.21 9.27
N SER A 163 -15.09 -4.73 8.15
CA SER A 163 -14.52 -3.61 7.40
C SER A 163 -14.87 -2.26 8.01
N VAL A 164 -13.96 -1.28 7.90
CA VAL A 164 -14.13 0.06 8.44
C VAL A 164 -13.84 1.10 7.37
N ALA A 165 -14.82 1.97 7.06
CA ALA A 165 -14.67 3.09 6.14
C ALA A 165 -15.02 4.41 6.86
N ILE A 166 -14.06 5.32 6.99
CA ILE A 166 -14.25 6.58 7.73
C ILE A 166 -13.73 7.76 6.90
N GLY A 167 -14.56 8.81 6.79
CA GLY A 167 -14.19 10.06 6.13
C GLY A 167 -15.15 10.46 5.02
N LEU A 168 -14.63 10.73 3.81
CA LEU A 168 -15.43 11.14 2.65
C LEU A 168 -15.20 10.19 1.48
N GLN A 169 -16.26 9.52 1.02
CA GLN A 169 -16.25 8.63 -0.16
C GLN A 169 -15.21 7.49 -0.10
N SER A 170 -14.82 7.08 1.09
CA SER A 170 -13.89 5.96 1.26
C SER A 170 -14.63 4.62 1.24
N THR A 171 -14.01 3.59 0.66
CA THR A 171 -14.60 2.25 0.49
C THR A 171 -13.70 1.18 1.08
N ALA A 172 -14.24 0.38 2.00
CA ALA A 172 -13.62 -0.80 2.56
C ALA A 172 -14.43 -2.04 2.15
N SER A 173 -13.95 -2.76 1.14
CA SER A 173 -14.63 -3.90 0.52
C SER A 173 -13.91 -5.24 0.68
N GLY A 174 -12.74 -5.26 1.27
CA GLY A 174 -12.07 -6.48 1.72
C GLY A 174 -12.44 -6.84 3.16
N SER A 175 -12.50 -8.11 3.52
CA SER A 175 -12.69 -8.52 4.92
C SER A 175 -11.55 -8.02 5.79
N TYR A 176 -11.87 -7.44 6.95
CA TYR A 176 -10.92 -6.77 7.86
C TYR A 176 -10.20 -5.56 7.24
N ALA A 177 -10.71 -5.02 6.11
CA ALA A 177 -10.11 -3.88 5.44
C ALA A 177 -10.48 -2.56 6.11
N ASN A 178 -9.55 -1.60 6.09
CA ASN A 178 -9.74 -0.28 6.68
C ASN A 178 -9.42 0.83 5.65
N ALA A 179 -10.34 1.78 5.45
CA ALA A 179 -10.20 2.89 4.53
C ALA A 179 -10.53 4.22 5.24
N PHE A 180 -9.51 5.06 5.45
CA PHE A 180 -9.62 6.32 6.21
C PHE A 180 -9.24 7.54 5.37
N GLY A 181 -10.05 8.59 5.40
CA GLY A 181 -9.77 9.86 4.73
C GLY A 181 -10.68 10.13 3.55
N PHE A 182 -10.14 10.57 2.40
CA PHE A 182 -10.91 10.94 1.23
C PHE A 182 -10.65 10.02 0.03
N SER A 183 -11.72 9.41 -0.52
CA SER A 183 -11.69 8.57 -1.72
C SER A 183 -10.68 7.42 -1.66
N ASN A 184 -10.45 6.84 -0.50
CA ASN A 184 -9.58 5.70 -0.35
C ASN A 184 -10.33 4.38 -0.62
N LEU A 185 -9.63 3.42 -1.23
CA LEU A 185 -10.15 2.09 -1.52
C LEU A 185 -9.28 1.01 -0.83
N SER A 186 -9.88 0.25 0.08
CA SER A 186 -9.30 -0.94 0.69
C SER A 186 -10.10 -2.16 0.28
N SER A 187 -9.69 -2.84 -0.79
CA SER A 187 -10.42 -4.00 -1.34
C SER A 187 -9.73 -5.35 -1.10
N GLY A 188 -8.48 -5.35 -0.70
CA GLY A 188 -7.80 -6.58 -0.29
C GLY A 188 -8.19 -7.02 1.12
N GLN A 189 -8.13 -8.31 1.40
CA GLN A 189 -8.28 -8.84 2.76
C GLN A 189 -7.18 -8.29 3.69
N ASN A 190 -7.54 -7.82 4.88
CA ASN A 190 -6.62 -7.18 5.83
C ASN A 190 -5.85 -5.97 5.25
N SER A 191 -6.40 -5.31 4.23
CA SER A 191 -5.77 -4.14 3.61
C SER A 191 -6.04 -2.86 4.39
N PHE A 192 -5.14 -1.88 4.23
CA PHE A 192 -5.22 -0.58 4.90
C PHE A 192 -4.93 0.56 3.92
N SER A 193 -5.84 1.52 3.80
CA SER A 193 -5.62 2.75 3.05
C SER A 193 -5.92 3.99 3.89
N ASN A 194 -5.05 5.01 3.83
CA ASN A 194 -5.21 6.24 4.59
C ASN A 194 -4.69 7.45 3.81
N GLY A 195 -5.45 8.53 3.81
CA GLY A 195 -5.10 9.81 3.18
C GLY A 195 -6.05 10.18 2.05
N TYR A 196 -5.53 10.44 0.86
CA TYR A 196 -6.28 10.88 -0.31
C TYR A 196 -6.09 9.96 -1.52
N GLY A 197 -7.16 9.37 -2.03
CA GLY A 197 -7.16 8.63 -3.31
C GLY A 197 -6.26 7.40 -3.34
N ASN A 198 -5.97 6.77 -2.19
CA ASN A 198 -5.11 5.59 -2.12
C ASN A 198 -5.90 4.31 -2.43
N THR A 199 -5.23 3.35 -3.06
CA THR A 199 -5.78 2.03 -3.37
C THR A 199 -4.94 0.93 -2.75
N ALA A 200 -5.51 0.17 -1.83
CA ALA A 200 -4.93 -1.03 -1.24
C ALA A 200 -5.78 -2.25 -1.64
N SER A 201 -5.44 -2.87 -2.78
CA SER A 201 -6.24 -3.97 -3.37
C SER A 201 -5.64 -5.36 -3.16
N GLY A 202 -4.40 -5.46 -2.77
CA GLY A 202 -3.78 -6.73 -2.40
C GLY A 202 -4.13 -7.19 -0.99
N GLY A 203 -4.04 -8.49 -0.71
CA GLY A 203 -4.13 -9.01 0.66
C GLY A 203 -2.97 -8.47 1.52
N TYR A 204 -3.27 -7.99 2.74
CA TYR A 204 -2.29 -7.34 3.62
C TYR A 204 -1.61 -6.11 3.01
N ALA A 205 -2.21 -5.49 2.00
CA ALA A 205 -1.66 -4.32 1.33
C ALA A 205 -1.84 -3.04 2.17
N VAL A 206 -0.85 -2.15 2.13
CA VAL A 206 -0.86 -0.86 2.83
C VAL A 206 -0.64 0.27 1.83
N ALA A 207 -1.56 1.24 1.74
CA ALA A 207 -1.45 2.42 0.89
C ALA A 207 -1.71 3.70 1.71
N ILE A 208 -0.68 4.53 1.94
CA ILE A 208 -0.76 5.70 2.82
C ILE A 208 -0.22 6.96 2.14
N GLY A 209 -0.97 8.04 2.19
CA GLY A 209 -0.59 9.35 1.66
C GLY A 209 -1.50 9.83 0.54
N ASN A 210 -0.97 10.11 -0.64
CA ASN A 210 -1.73 10.66 -1.77
C ASN A 210 -1.56 9.81 -3.03
N SER A 211 -2.65 9.28 -3.56
CA SER A 211 -2.71 8.56 -4.84
C SER A 211 -1.74 7.37 -4.95
N ASN A 212 -1.54 6.65 -3.85
CA ASN A 212 -0.68 5.47 -3.82
C ASN A 212 -1.45 4.20 -4.20
N ILE A 213 -0.77 3.25 -4.82
CA ILE A 213 -1.34 1.98 -5.27
C ILE A 213 -0.52 0.82 -4.69
N ALA A 214 -1.16 0.00 -3.87
CA ALA A 214 -0.63 -1.24 -3.31
C ALA A 214 -1.54 -2.39 -3.77
N SER A 215 -1.17 -3.08 -4.87
CA SER A 215 -2.11 -3.93 -5.62
C SER A 215 -1.93 -5.43 -5.46
N ASN A 216 -0.86 -5.89 -4.83
CA ASN A 216 -0.63 -7.33 -4.63
C ASN A 216 -0.40 -7.66 -3.14
N THR A 217 -0.29 -8.95 -2.82
CA THR A 217 -0.13 -9.44 -1.45
C THR A 217 1.15 -8.92 -0.79
N GLY A 218 1.02 -8.42 0.45
CA GLY A 218 2.13 -7.93 1.25
C GLY A 218 2.79 -6.65 0.72
N THR A 219 2.07 -5.85 -0.10
CA THR A 219 2.61 -4.62 -0.70
C THR A 219 2.48 -3.42 0.22
N VAL A 220 3.46 -2.52 0.17
CA VAL A 220 3.44 -1.24 0.87
C VAL A 220 3.72 -0.11 -0.11
N ALA A 221 2.76 0.83 -0.26
CA ALA A 221 2.92 2.04 -1.04
C ALA A 221 2.66 3.26 -0.15
N MET A 222 3.70 4.06 0.13
CA MET A 222 3.60 5.20 1.05
C MET A 222 4.22 6.47 0.48
N GLY A 223 3.50 7.58 0.55
CA GLY A 223 3.96 8.88 0.08
C GLY A 223 3.05 9.49 -0.98
N ILE A 224 3.57 9.88 -2.13
CA ILE A 224 2.82 10.52 -3.21
C ILE A 224 3.01 9.74 -4.52
N SER A 225 1.93 9.25 -5.10
CA SER A 225 1.91 8.54 -6.39
C SER A 225 2.87 7.32 -6.45
N CYS A 226 3.05 6.64 -5.32
CA CYS A 226 3.86 5.42 -5.26
C CYS A 226 3.06 4.21 -5.77
N THR A 227 3.75 3.27 -6.40
CA THR A 227 3.16 2.02 -6.93
C THR A 227 3.95 0.81 -6.45
N ALA A 228 3.32 -0.07 -5.69
CA ALA A 228 3.81 -1.36 -5.27
C ALA A 228 2.90 -2.44 -5.87
N SER A 229 3.32 -3.12 -6.94
CA SER A 229 2.41 -3.93 -7.77
C SER A 229 2.63 -5.44 -7.74
N ASN A 230 3.82 -5.91 -7.43
CA ASN A 230 4.11 -7.34 -7.29
C ASN A 230 4.21 -7.76 -5.82
N ALA A 231 4.26 -9.06 -5.55
CA ALA A 231 4.22 -9.60 -4.19
C ALA A 231 5.38 -9.09 -3.33
N ASN A 232 5.08 -8.76 -2.06
CA ASN A 232 6.04 -8.34 -1.04
C ASN A 232 6.89 -7.10 -1.43
N THR A 233 6.35 -6.19 -2.24
CA THR A 233 7.05 -4.98 -2.68
C THR A 233 6.85 -3.80 -1.76
N ILE A 234 7.86 -2.93 -1.70
CA ILE A 234 7.82 -1.67 -0.93
C ILE A 234 8.15 -0.50 -1.86
N ALA A 235 7.23 0.44 -2.00
CA ALA A 235 7.40 1.69 -2.74
C ALA A 235 7.12 2.89 -1.82
N MET A 236 8.14 3.67 -1.48
CA MET A 236 8.01 4.79 -0.53
C MET A 236 8.64 6.08 -1.05
N GLY A 237 7.99 7.20 -0.77
CA GLY A 237 8.47 8.55 -1.10
C GLY A 237 7.63 9.23 -2.17
N ASN A 238 8.24 9.72 -3.24
CA ASN A 238 7.54 10.38 -4.33
C ASN A 238 7.77 9.63 -5.64
N ARG A 239 6.67 9.18 -6.28
CA ARG A 239 6.68 8.42 -7.55
C ARG A 239 7.57 7.17 -7.54
N ALA A 240 7.75 6.54 -6.38
CA ALA A 240 8.44 5.27 -6.27
C ALA A 240 7.65 4.16 -6.95
N LYS A 241 8.34 3.32 -7.74
CA LYS A 241 7.75 2.15 -8.39
C LYS A 241 8.52 0.90 -8.01
N ALA A 242 7.88 -0.03 -7.31
CA ALA A 242 8.40 -1.35 -6.98
C ALA A 242 7.54 -2.39 -7.69
N THR A 243 8.05 -2.95 -8.80
CA THR A 243 7.29 -3.80 -9.72
C THR A 243 7.90 -5.18 -9.95
N GLY A 244 9.11 -5.45 -9.47
CA GLY A 244 9.66 -6.81 -9.37
C GLY A 244 9.26 -7.47 -8.06
N ASP A 245 9.11 -8.78 -8.00
CA ASP A 245 8.78 -9.50 -6.76
C ASP A 245 9.82 -9.21 -5.67
N SER A 246 9.34 -8.94 -4.45
CA SER A 246 10.19 -8.62 -3.29
C SER A 246 11.14 -7.44 -3.52
N SER A 247 10.80 -6.51 -4.43
CA SER A 247 11.61 -5.33 -4.71
C SER A 247 11.29 -4.17 -3.77
N ILE A 248 12.28 -3.29 -3.58
CA ILE A 248 12.18 -2.11 -2.72
C ILE A 248 12.58 -0.87 -3.52
N CYS A 249 11.71 0.15 -3.53
CA CYS A 249 11.97 1.45 -4.12
C CYS A 249 11.70 2.57 -3.11
N LEU A 250 12.77 3.22 -2.64
CA LEU A 250 12.72 4.39 -1.75
C LEU A 250 13.10 5.64 -2.55
N ALA A 251 12.11 6.31 -3.14
CA ALA A 251 12.33 7.44 -4.04
C ALA A 251 12.31 8.78 -3.28
N SER A 252 13.24 9.65 -3.62
CA SER A 252 13.32 11.00 -3.04
C SER A 252 13.13 12.13 -4.07
N TYR A 253 13.03 11.82 -5.36
CA TYR A 253 13.02 12.82 -6.43
C TYR A 253 11.62 13.09 -6.98
N PHE A 254 11.23 14.37 -7.10
CA PHE A 254 9.87 14.79 -7.43
C PHE A 254 9.53 14.69 -8.92
N PHE A 255 10.49 14.95 -9.82
CA PHE A 255 10.20 15.12 -11.26
C PHE A 255 10.28 13.84 -12.09
N ALA A 256 10.81 12.75 -11.55
CA ALA A 256 10.95 11.51 -12.29
C ALA A 256 10.65 10.28 -11.44
N ASN A 257 10.31 9.16 -12.08
CA ASN A 257 10.05 7.90 -11.41
C ASN A 257 11.37 7.21 -11.04
N SER A 258 11.45 6.70 -9.82
CA SER A 258 12.44 5.70 -9.45
C SER A 258 11.81 4.32 -9.58
N THR A 259 12.54 3.36 -10.16
CA THR A 259 11.94 2.07 -10.50
C THR A 259 12.81 0.89 -10.07
N ALA A 260 12.27 0.03 -9.23
CA ALA A 260 12.81 -1.27 -8.88
C ALA A 260 11.95 -2.35 -9.57
N SER A 261 12.34 -2.76 -10.77
CA SER A 261 11.56 -3.68 -11.61
C SER A 261 12.13 -5.11 -11.70
N GLY A 262 13.35 -5.32 -11.28
CA GLY A 262 13.90 -6.66 -11.14
C GLY A 262 13.46 -7.33 -9.84
N ASP A 263 13.30 -8.64 -9.83
CA ASP A 263 12.99 -9.39 -8.62
C ASP A 263 14.11 -9.25 -7.59
N ASN A 264 13.74 -9.02 -6.33
CA ASN A 264 14.67 -8.74 -5.24
C ASN A 264 15.59 -7.53 -5.49
N SER A 265 15.17 -6.57 -6.32
CA SER A 265 15.94 -5.38 -6.61
C SER A 265 15.69 -4.26 -5.59
N ILE A 266 16.68 -3.36 -5.44
CA ILE A 266 16.62 -2.25 -4.49
C ILE A 266 16.98 -0.95 -5.20
N VAL A 267 16.17 0.09 -5.00
CA VAL A 267 16.46 1.48 -5.39
C VAL A 267 16.36 2.38 -4.16
N VAL A 268 17.39 3.15 -3.88
CA VAL A 268 17.38 4.21 -2.87
C VAL A 268 17.85 5.50 -3.52
N GLY A 269 16.98 6.49 -3.60
CA GLY A 269 17.21 7.74 -4.33
C GLY A 269 16.50 7.78 -5.67
N TYR A 270 17.16 8.31 -6.70
CA TYR A 270 16.64 8.35 -8.06
C TYR A 270 17.42 7.38 -8.95
N GLY A 271 16.75 6.35 -9.47
CA GLY A 271 17.42 5.33 -10.28
C GLY A 271 16.51 4.25 -10.81
N THR A 272 17.09 3.37 -11.62
CA THR A 272 16.41 2.21 -12.21
C THR A 272 17.21 0.93 -11.96
N ALA A 273 16.64 0.02 -11.16
CA ALA A 273 17.15 -1.31 -10.90
C ALA A 273 16.27 -2.34 -11.63
N SER A 274 16.67 -2.70 -12.86
CA SER A 274 15.86 -3.56 -13.76
C SER A 274 16.26 -5.03 -13.75
N GLY A 275 17.45 -5.35 -13.30
CA GLY A 275 17.89 -6.75 -13.20
C GLY A 275 17.47 -7.39 -11.88
N SER A 276 17.24 -8.71 -11.88
CA SER A 276 17.05 -9.46 -10.64
C SER A 276 18.25 -9.30 -9.72
N ARG A 277 17.99 -9.01 -8.44
CA ARG A 277 19.02 -8.76 -7.41
C ARG A 277 19.94 -7.58 -7.72
N SER A 278 19.47 -6.61 -8.50
CA SER A 278 20.20 -5.38 -8.79
C SER A 278 19.96 -4.30 -7.73
N MET A 279 20.91 -3.38 -7.58
CA MET A 279 20.86 -2.32 -6.59
C MET A 279 21.27 -0.97 -7.19
N CYS A 280 20.47 0.04 -6.95
CA CYS A 280 20.74 1.44 -7.27
C CYS A 280 20.74 2.27 -5.99
N LEU A 281 21.85 2.94 -5.68
CA LEU A 281 21.97 3.85 -4.55
C LEU A 281 22.47 5.21 -5.02
N GLY A 282 21.66 6.26 -4.95
CA GLY A 282 22.06 7.61 -5.32
C GLY A 282 21.15 8.25 -6.34
N PHE A 283 21.72 9.12 -7.21
CA PHE A 283 20.97 9.92 -8.17
C PHE A 283 21.32 9.51 -9.61
N GLY A 284 20.32 9.37 -10.48
CA GLY A 284 20.53 9.01 -11.90
C GLY A 284 21.12 7.63 -12.14
N THR A 285 21.11 6.72 -11.16
CA THR A 285 21.76 5.42 -11.23
C THR A 285 20.97 4.39 -12.04
N THR A 286 21.69 3.54 -12.78
CA THR A 286 21.09 2.44 -13.57
C THR A 286 21.82 1.13 -13.31
N ALA A 287 21.10 0.13 -12.81
CA ALA A 287 21.62 -1.22 -12.60
C ALA A 287 20.72 -2.25 -13.31
N ALA A 288 21.30 -3.01 -14.24
CA ALA A 288 20.64 -4.09 -14.93
C ALA A 288 21.45 -5.39 -14.76
N GLY A 289 20.79 -6.53 -14.80
CA GLY A 289 21.40 -7.79 -14.37
C GLY A 289 21.65 -7.80 -12.86
N SER A 290 22.28 -8.83 -12.30
CA SER A 290 22.62 -8.89 -10.87
C SER A 290 23.82 -7.98 -10.57
N SER A 291 23.63 -6.67 -10.59
CA SER A 291 24.69 -5.65 -10.52
C SER A 291 24.31 -4.49 -9.58
N SER A 292 25.28 -3.63 -9.23
CA SER A 292 25.07 -2.48 -8.33
C SER A 292 25.60 -1.19 -8.96
N ALA A 293 24.79 -0.13 -8.95
CA ALA A 293 25.16 1.23 -9.35
C ALA A 293 25.06 2.16 -8.15
N ILE A 294 26.14 2.86 -7.80
CA ILE A 294 26.25 3.64 -6.58
C ILE A 294 26.80 5.03 -6.88
N GLY A 295 26.17 6.06 -6.34
CA GLY A 295 26.60 7.45 -6.44
C GLY A 295 25.73 8.27 -7.38
N ASP A 296 26.32 9.19 -8.14
CA ASP A 296 25.62 10.01 -9.12
C ASP A 296 25.87 9.49 -10.53
N SER A 297 24.80 9.20 -11.27
CA SER A 297 24.84 8.78 -12.67
C SER A 297 25.64 7.50 -12.96
N ALA A 298 25.84 6.62 -11.97
CA ALA A 298 26.51 5.34 -12.18
C ALA A 298 25.68 4.40 -13.04
N ASN A 299 26.31 3.67 -13.97
CA ASN A 299 25.64 2.75 -14.89
C ASN A 299 26.42 1.42 -15.02
N THR A 300 25.74 0.32 -14.78
CA THR A 300 26.38 -1.02 -14.89
C THR A 300 26.42 -1.56 -16.31
N PHE A 301 25.80 -0.87 -17.27
CA PHE A 301 25.72 -1.27 -18.69
C PHE A 301 25.32 -2.75 -18.87
N SER A 302 24.37 -3.20 -18.07
CA SER A 302 23.84 -4.58 -18.06
C SER A 302 24.88 -5.69 -17.77
N THR A 303 26.06 -5.36 -17.28
CA THR A 303 27.09 -6.36 -16.97
C THR A 303 26.77 -7.05 -15.64
N LEU A 304 26.60 -8.36 -15.66
CA LEU A 304 26.31 -9.17 -14.46
C LEU A 304 27.48 -9.11 -13.45
N GLY A 305 27.14 -8.99 -12.16
CA GLY A 305 28.11 -8.98 -11.08
C GLY A 305 28.99 -7.73 -11.01
N ARG A 306 28.70 -6.69 -11.81
CA ARG A 306 29.42 -5.42 -11.79
C ARG A 306 28.95 -4.51 -10.68
N ILE A 307 29.89 -3.82 -10.04
CA ILE A 307 29.64 -2.64 -9.20
C ILE A 307 30.17 -1.43 -9.95
N ALA A 308 29.31 -0.46 -10.25
CA ALA A 308 29.69 0.82 -10.84
C ALA A 308 29.61 1.92 -9.77
N LEU A 309 30.66 2.74 -9.67
CA LEU A 309 30.78 3.85 -8.70
C LEU A 309 31.03 5.14 -9.49
N SER A 310 30.20 6.17 -9.30
CA SER A 310 30.35 7.45 -9.94
C SER A 310 30.06 8.60 -8.97
N GLY A 311 30.83 9.67 -9.03
CA GLY A 311 30.59 10.89 -8.25
C GLY A 311 29.76 11.93 -9.02
N SER A 312 29.79 11.87 -10.35
CA SER A 312 28.98 12.71 -11.27
C SER A 312 29.16 12.24 -12.71
N SER A 313 28.34 12.76 -13.64
CA SER A 313 28.54 12.58 -15.07
C SER A 313 28.92 13.90 -15.75
N LEU A 314 29.59 13.84 -16.91
CA LEU A 314 29.86 14.99 -17.76
C LEU A 314 28.73 15.26 -18.76
N GLY A 315 27.93 14.27 -19.09
CA GLY A 315 26.80 14.38 -20.01
C GLY A 315 25.83 13.21 -19.91
N ASN A 316 26.33 11.99 -19.81
CA ASN A 316 25.51 10.78 -19.76
C ASN A 316 25.86 9.88 -18.57
N ALA A 317 24.88 9.13 -18.07
CA ALA A 317 25.10 8.18 -16.98
C ALA A 317 26.17 7.14 -17.37
N GLY A 318 27.19 7.00 -16.54
CA GLY A 318 28.31 6.08 -16.72
C GLY A 318 29.49 6.61 -17.55
N ASP A 319 29.47 7.87 -17.98
CA ASP A 319 30.55 8.46 -18.79
C ASP A 319 31.86 8.64 -18.01
N ASN A 320 31.79 8.79 -16.69
CA ASN A 320 32.93 8.86 -15.76
C ASN A 320 32.67 7.99 -14.57
N GLN A 321 33.20 6.79 -14.52
CA GLN A 321 32.97 5.90 -13.41
C GLN A 321 34.14 4.96 -13.12
N LYS A 322 34.18 4.45 -11.90
CA LYS A 322 34.97 3.30 -11.50
C LYS A 322 34.08 2.06 -11.53
N GLY A 323 34.56 0.95 -12.09
CA GLY A 323 33.91 -0.35 -12.03
C GLY A 323 34.70 -1.34 -11.19
N ILE A 324 33.96 -2.27 -10.59
CA ILE A 324 34.52 -3.50 -10.01
C ILE A 324 33.75 -4.66 -10.64
N ILE A 325 34.47 -5.64 -11.16
CA ILE A 325 33.83 -6.79 -11.81
C ILE A 325 34.58 -8.07 -11.47
N SER A 326 33.84 -9.14 -11.20
CA SER A 326 34.39 -10.45 -10.91
C SER A 326 34.04 -11.46 -12.00
N TYR A 327 35.01 -12.26 -12.38
CA TYR A 327 34.89 -13.36 -13.34
C TYR A 327 35.20 -14.68 -12.68
N ARG A 328 34.63 -15.74 -13.19
CA ARG A 328 34.87 -17.09 -12.71
C ARG A 328 34.72 -18.11 -13.85
N GLN A 329 35.45 -19.21 -13.74
CA GLN A 329 35.30 -20.35 -14.63
C GLN A 329 35.86 -21.60 -13.96
N ARG A 330 35.42 -22.75 -14.42
CA ARG A 330 36.00 -24.04 -14.08
C ARG A 330 36.46 -24.73 -15.37
N THR A 331 37.67 -25.24 -15.40
CA THR A 331 38.21 -26.06 -16.50
C THR A 331 38.49 -27.46 -16.01
N THR A 332 38.30 -28.45 -16.91
CA THR A 332 38.58 -29.89 -16.68
C THR A 332 39.51 -30.48 -17.73
N ASN A 333 39.92 -29.66 -18.67
CA ASN A 333 40.74 -30.05 -19.81
C ASN A 333 41.64 -28.87 -20.26
N ALA A 334 42.44 -29.08 -21.29
CA ALA A 334 43.35 -28.09 -21.84
C ALA A 334 42.72 -27.19 -22.93
N THR A 335 41.39 -27.13 -23.02
CA THR A 335 40.72 -26.24 -23.98
C THR A 335 40.75 -24.80 -23.45
N PRO A 336 41.23 -23.82 -24.24
CA PRO A 336 41.15 -22.42 -23.89
C PRO A 336 39.71 -22.00 -23.63
N THR A 337 39.45 -21.35 -22.49
CA THR A 337 38.11 -21.01 -22.01
C THR A 337 38.08 -19.56 -21.56
N ILE A 338 37.05 -18.80 -21.94
CA ILE A 338 36.90 -17.40 -21.53
C ILE A 338 36.32 -17.33 -20.11
N LEU A 339 36.89 -16.46 -19.28
CA LEU A 339 36.32 -16.11 -18.00
C LEU A 339 35.04 -15.28 -18.18
N THR A 340 33.97 -15.63 -17.45
CA THR A 340 32.68 -14.95 -17.48
C THR A 340 32.19 -14.63 -16.10
N THR A 341 31.29 -13.64 -15.96
CA THR A 341 30.74 -13.26 -14.65
C THR A 341 29.75 -14.29 -14.09
N ASN A 342 29.18 -15.16 -14.93
CA ASN A 342 28.14 -16.14 -14.59
C ASN A 342 28.57 -17.60 -14.74
N ASN A 343 29.85 -17.87 -15.00
CA ASN A 343 30.39 -19.21 -15.24
C ASN A 343 29.77 -19.90 -16.49
N ALA A 344 29.33 -19.13 -17.48
CA ALA A 344 28.84 -19.71 -18.74
C ALA A 344 29.97 -20.40 -19.48
N THR A 345 29.75 -21.65 -19.94
CA THR A 345 30.76 -22.47 -20.61
C THR A 345 30.69 -22.34 -22.15
N THR A 346 29.64 -21.75 -22.67
CA THR A 346 29.46 -21.56 -24.10
C THR A 346 30.15 -20.30 -24.59
N PHE A 347 30.91 -20.40 -25.65
CA PHE A 347 31.34 -19.31 -26.49
C PHE A 347 30.09 -18.64 -27.10
N GLY A 348 29.36 -17.93 -26.29
CA GLY A 348 28.20 -17.18 -26.73
C GLY A 348 28.52 -15.70 -26.67
N ASP A 349 28.06 -14.99 -27.66
CA ASP A 349 28.01 -13.52 -27.74
C ASP A 349 27.08 -12.96 -26.62
N ASN A 350 27.52 -13.03 -25.37
CA ASN A 350 26.74 -12.52 -24.26
C ASN A 350 27.45 -11.34 -23.58
N ALA A 351 27.14 -10.14 -24.03
CA ALA A 351 27.68 -8.90 -23.51
C ALA A 351 27.44 -8.73 -21.98
N SER A 352 26.39 -9.34 -21.45
CA SER A 352 26.07 -9.24 -20.02
C SER A 352 27.01 -10.06 -19.11
N SER A 353 27.68 -11.08 -19.63
CA SER A 353 28.61 -11.94 -18.90
C SER A 353 30.09 -11.57 -19.07
N GLN A 354 30.39 -10.53 -19.83
CA GLN A 354 31.73 -10.03 -20.10
C GLN A 354 31.77 -8.50 -19.92
N LEU A 355 32.98 -7.93 -19.79
CA LEU A 355 33.16 -6.48 -19.72
C LEU A 355 33.08 -5.89 -21.12
N ALA A 356 31.89 -5.48 -21.54
CA ALA A 356 31.66 -4.78 -22.78
C ALA A 356 31.93 -3.28 -22.64
N LEU A 357 32.60 -2.66 -23.62
CA LEU A 357 32.78 -1.23 -23.70
C LEU A 357 31.59 -0.55 -24.39
N GLN A 358 31.34 0.69 -24.06
CA GLN A 358 30.47 1.56 -24.85
C GLN A 358 31.22 2.20 -26.03
N ASN A 359 30.51 2.71 -27.02
CA ASN A 359 31.15 3.47 -28.09
C ASN A 359 31.87 4.69 -27.53
N GLN A 360 33.00 5.07 -28.10
CA GLN A 360 33.84 6.18 -27.68
C GLN A 360 34.36 6.06 -26.21
N GLN A 361 34.59 4.84 -25.74
CA GLN A 361 35.06 4.58 -24.37
C GLN A 361 36.55 4.22 -24.36
N VAL A 362 37.28 4.81 -23.43
CA VAL A 362 38.54 4.32 -22.94
C VAL A 362 38.38 3.73 -21.56
N MET A 363 38.98 2.57 -21.31
CA MET A 363 38.92 1.91 -20.02
C MET A 363 40.33 1.42 -19.64
N ARG A 364 40.83 1.89 -18.51
CA ARG A 364 41.96 1.22 -17.82
C ARG A 364 41.41 0.16 -16.89
N PHE A 365 42.02 -1.00 -16.89
CA PHE A 365 41.72 -2.08 -15.95
C PHE A 365 43.00 -2.51 -15.21
N LYS A 366 42.81 -2.96 -13.94
CA LYS A 366 43.83 -3.58 -13.10
C LYS A 366 43.18 -4.64 -12.24
N GLY A 367 43.83 -5.77 -12.02
CA GLY A 367 43.29 -6.81 -11.17
C GLY A 367 44.20 -8.03 -11.03
N SER A 368 43.64 -9.10 -10.48
CA SER A 368 44.35 -10.35 -10.28
C SER A 368 43.50 -11.53 -10.75
N ILE A 369 44.15 -12.53 -11.31
CA ILE A 369 43.59 -13.83 -11.66
C ILE A 369 44.15 -14.86 -10.71
N THR A 370 43.34 -15.63 -10.05
CA THR A 370 43.73 -16.76 -9.19
C THR A 370 43.23 -18.06 -9.79
N ALA A 371 44.01 -19.08 -9.68
CA ALA A 371 43.68 -20.45 -10.06
C ALA A 371 44.02 -21.45 -8.94
N LYS A 372 43.10 -22.41 -8.73
CA LYS A 372 43.24 -23.42 -7.67
C LYS A 372 42.79 -24.77 -8.21
N GLN A 373 43.67 -25.77 -8.06
CA GLN A 373 43.31 -27.16 -8.41
C GLN A 373 42.53 -27.80 -7.25
N SER A 374 41.51 -28.56 -7.57
CA SER A 374 40.71 -29.28 -6.57
C SER A 374 41.55 -30.44 -5.95
N GLY A 375 41.47 -30.53 -4.63
CA GLY A 375 42.12 -31.63 -3.87
C GLY A 375 43.62 -31.56 -3.69
N THR A 376 44.31 -30.51 -4.16
CA THR A 376 45.76 -30.30 -4.03
C THR A 376 46.08 -28.95 -3.42
N THR A 377 47.37 -28.66 -3.19
CA THR A 377 47.89 -27.33 -2.80
C THR A 377 48.26 -26.46 -4.03
N ASP A 378 48.06 -26.96 -5.23
CA ASP A 378 48.46 -26.30 -6.47
C ASP A 378 47.65 -25.04 -6.71
N ILE A 379 48.34 -23.93 -6.89
CA ILE A 379 47.81 -22.58 -7.07
C ILE A 379 48.59 -21.82 -8.13
N ALA A 380 47.92 -20.88 -8.76
CA ALA A 380 48.59 -19.85 -9.54
C ALA A 380 47.87 -18.51 -9.37
N VAL A 381 48.65 -17.43 -9.41
CA VAL A 381 48.18 -16.06 -9.31
C VAL A 381 48.92 -15.20 -10.31
N TRP A 382 48.19 -14.44 -11.05
CA TRP A 382 48.69 -13.44 -11.99
C TRP A 382 48.10 -12.09 -11.67
N ASP A 383 48.89 -11.04 -11.68
CA ASP A 383 48.42 -9.66 -11.73
C ASP A 383 48.31 -9.24 -13.19
N ILE A 384 47.21 -8.58 -13.48
CA ILE A 384 46.91 -8.07 -14.82
C ILE A 384 46.63 -6.59 -14.80
N ASP A 385 47.12 -5.86 -15.79
CA ASP A 385 46.73 -4.47 -16.03
C ASP A 385 46.76 -4.17 -17.54
N GLY A 386 45.99 -3.16 -17.94
CA GLY A 386 45.95 -2.75 -19.32
C GLY A 386 45.02 -1.60 -19.65
N VAL A 387 45.01 -1.25 -20.90
CA VAL A 387 44.12 -0.22 -21.47
C VAL A 387 43.44 -0.78 -22.69
N ILE A 388 42.11 -0.72 -22.68
CA ILE A 388 41.29 -1.11 -23.84
C ILE A 388 40.46 0.10 -24.29
N VAL A 389 40.32 0.29 -25.58
CA VAL A 389 39.64 1.44 -26.19
C VAL A 389 38.63 0.95 -27.21
N ARG A 390 37.48 1.57 -27.28
CA ARG A 390 36.48 1.37 -28.30
C ARG A 390 36.14 2.69 -28.96
N GLY A 391 36.26 2.78 -30.28
CA GLY A 391 35.84 3.92 -31.08
C GLY A 391 34.35 3.92 -31.37
N ALA A 392 33.95 4.22 -32.59
CA ALA A 392 32.55 4.40 -32.98
C ALA A 392 31.70 3.11 -32.97
N ASN A 393 32.32 1.92 -32.99
CA ASN A 393 31.61 0.65 -33.05
C ASN A 393 32.45 -0.51 -32.47
N ILE A 394 31.83 -1.68 -32.33
CA ILE A 394 32.45 -2.89 -31.77
C ILE A 394 33.75 -3.30 -32.49
N ALA A 395 33.78 -3.24 -33.83
CA ALA A 395 34.94 -3.62 -34.61
C ALA A 395 36.18 -2.72 -34.38
N SER A 396 35.95 -1.52 -33.82
CA SER A 396 37.04 -0.59 -33.46
C SER A 396 37.58 -0.80 -32.03
N THR A 397 37.23 -1.91 -31.38
CA THR A 397 37.71 -2.22 -30.02
C THR A 397 39.16 -2.75 -30.11
N VAL A 398 40.09 -2.10 -29.40
CA VAL A 398 41.52 -2.41 -29.40
C VAL A 398 42.06 -2.47 -27.97
N LEU A 399 42.77 -3.54 -27.65
CA LEU A 399 43.57 -3.66 -26.44
C LEU A 399 44.93 -2.99 -26.69
N THR A 400 45.12 -1.78 -26.19
CA THR A 400 46.33 -0.97 -26.48
C THR A 400 47.50 -1.25 -25.56
N VAL A 401 47.21 -1.66 -24.34
CA VAL A 401 48.20 -2.07 -23.34
C VAL A 401 47.71 -3.33 -22.66
N SER A 402 48.59 -4.31 -22.49
CA SER A 402 48.27 -5.61 -21.88
C SER A 402 49.49 -6.16 -21.15
N ASN A 403 49.39 -6.27 -19.83
CA ASN A 403 50.41 -6.86 -18.97
C ASN A 403 49.80 -8.02 -18.17
N VAL A 404 50.54 -9.14 -18.13
CA VAL A 404 50.23 -10.30 -17.28
C VAL A 404 51.51 -10.71 -16.53
N ASN A 405 51.55 -10.41 -15.26
CA ASN A 405 52.69 -10.65 -14.40
C ASN A 405 52.43 -11.86 -13.49
N VAL A 406 53.35 -12.82 -13.49
CA VAL A 406 53.26 -14.01 -12.65
C VAL A 406 53.62 -13.62 -11.21
N VAL A 407 52.70 -13.82 -10.26
CA VAL A 407 52.94 -13.70 -8.83
C VAL A 407 53.39 -15.04 -8.25
N THR A 408 52.65 -16.10 -8.59
CA THR A 408 53.03 -17.49 -8.32
C THR A 408 52.36 -18.41 -9.33
N ASN A 409 53.05 -19.50 -9.68
CA ASN A 409 52.45 -20.48 -10.62
C ASN A 409 53.08 -21.87 -10.40
N ILE A 410 52.49 -22.68 -9.52
CA ILE A 410 52.95 -24.01 -9.15
C ILE A 410 51.78 -24.99 -9.26
N PRO A 411 51.80 -25.96 -10.17
CA PRO A 411 52.84 -26.32 -11.15
C PRO A 411 52.67 -25.57 -12.48
N LEU A 412 53.45 -24.70 -12.90
CA LEU A 412 53.56 -23.95 -14.19
C LEU A 412 52.37 -24.11 -15.15
N TRP A 413 51.23 -23.56 -14.82
CA TRP A 413 50.09 -23.55 -15.73
C TRP A 413 50.24 -22.48 -16.82
N VAL A 414 49.46 -22.62 -17.91
CA VAL A 414 49.50 -21.65 -19.00
C VAL A 414 49.08 -20.26 -18.51
N THR A 415 49.90 -19.27 -18.80
CA THR A 415 49.58 -17.86 -18.50
C THR A 415 48.30 -17.43 -19.18
N PRO A 416 47.39 -16.78 -18.49
CA PRO A 416 46.16 -16.21 -19.08
C PRO A 416 46.46 -15.25 -20.23
N ILE A 417 45.58 -15.22 -21.22
CA ILE A 417 45.67 -14.33 -22.38
C ILE A 417 44.63 -13.25 -22.29
N LEU A 418 45.04 -11.99 -22.43
CA LEU A 418 44.16 -10.82 -22.54
C LEU A 418 44.03 -10.44 -24.03
N ALA A 419 42.81 -10.20 -24.50
CA ALA A 419 42.53 -9.79 -25.87
C ALA A 419 41.31 -8.88 -25.95
N ALA A 420 41.14 -8.14 -27.04
CA ALA A 420 39.90 -7.51 -27.39
C ALA A 420 38.91 -8.56 -27.94
N ASN A 421 37.69 -8.61 -27.38
CA ASN A 421 36.62 -9.40 -27.96
C ASN A 421 35.90 -8.57 -29.03
N LEU A 422 36.01 -8.96 -30.26
CA LEU A 422 35.44 -8.27 -31.42
C LEU A 422 34.12 -8.90 -31.90
N SER A 423 33.49 -9.75 -31.09
CA SER A 423 32.21 -10.31 -31.47
C SER A 423 31.15 -9.22 -31.62
N THR A 424 30.17 -9.44 -32.47
CA THR A 424 29.15 -8.43 -32.82
C THR A 424 28.28 -7.97 -31.63
N SER A 425 28.33 -8.67 -30.51
CA SER A 425 27.52 -8.37 -29.32
C SER A 425 28.34 -7.89 -28.10
N VAL A 426 29.68 -8.05 -28.11
CA VAL A 426 30.48 -7.74 -26.92
C VAL A 426 31.34 -6.48 -27.07
N GLY A 427 32.35 -6.52 -27.95
CA GLY A 427 33.27 -5.39 -28.08
C GLY A 427 33.90 -4.96 -26.75
N GLY A 428 34.70 -5.84 -26.13
CA GLY A 428 35.20 -5.59 -24.78
C GLY A 428 36.44 -6.40 -24.42
N LEU A 429 36.77 -6.49 -23.14
CA LEU A 429 37.90 -7.25 -22.64
C LEU A 429 37.56 -8.75 -22.55
N MET A 430 38.39 -9.59 -23.19
CA MET A 430 38.36 -11.04 -23.12
C MET A 430 39.56 -11.54 -22.29
N ILE A 431 39.30 -12.37 -21.31
CA ILE A 431 40.34 -13.06 -20.51
C ILE A 431 40.18 -14.55 -20.77
N THR A 432 41.17 -15.14 -21.41
CA THR A 432 41.19 -16.57 -21.71
C THR A 432 42.16 -17.31 -20.81
N VAL A 433 41.68 -18.39 -20.21
CA VAL A 433 42.47 -19.31 -19.37
C VAL A 433 42.50 -20.69 -20.00
N THR A 434 43.59 -21.43 -19.77
CA THR A 434 43.75 -22.79 -20.30
C THR A 434 44.00 -23.74 -19.13
N GLY A 435 43.10 -24.70 -18.95
CA GLY A 435 43.23 -25.73 -17.93
C GLY A 435 44.22 -26.83 -18.29
N VAL A 436 44.19 -27.93 -17.57
CA VAL A 436 45.04 -29.11 -17.78
C VAL A 436 44.13 -30.32 -17.99
N VAL A 437 44.57 -31.25 -18.86
CA VAL A 437 43.82 -32.47 -19.13
C VAL A 437 43.56 -33.27 -17.87
N ALA A 438 42.30 -33.70 -17.67
CA ALA A 438 41.83 -34.48 -16.53
C ALA A 438 42.06 -33.79 -15.16
N THR A 439 42.15 -32.45 -15.13
CA THR A 439 42.45 -31.67 -13.92
C THR A 439 41.34 -30.62 -13.68
N ASN A 440 40.69 -30.67 -12.53
CA ASN A 440 39.70 -29.69 -12.15
C ASN A 440 40.35 -28.43 -11.57
N ILE A 441 40.32 -27.33 -12.32
CA ILE A 441 40.87 -26.04 -11.89
C ILE A 441 39.73 -25.02 -11.82
N GLN A 442 39.65 -24.31 -10.71
CA GLN A 442 38.75 -23.19 -10.50
C GLN A 442 39.55 -21.89 -10.72
N TRP A 443 39.02 -21.04 -11.60
CA TRP A 443 39.56 -19.74 -11.91
C TRP A 443 38.68 -18.66 -11.37
N PHE A 444 39.27 -17.61 -10.77
CA PHE A 444 38.61 -16.45 -10.30
C PHE A 444 39.44 -15.20 -10.61
N ALA A 445 38.79 -14.16 -11.15
CA ALA A 445 39.46 -12.89 -11.40
C ALA A 445 38.59 -11.74 -10.90
N VAL A 446 39.24 -10.71 -10.36
CA VAL A 446 38.60 -9.43 -10.02
C VAL A 446 39.35 -8.32 -10.73
N LEU A 447 38.59 -7.43 -11.37
CA LEU A 447 39.11 -6.24 -12.03
C LEU A 447 38.54 -4.98 -11.40
N ASP A 448 39.38 -4.01 -11.13
CA ASP A 448 39.07 -2.59 -10.96
C ASP A 448 39.19 -1.90 -12.31
N THR A 449 38.22 -1.07 -12.67
CA THR A 449 38.22 -0.28 -13.91
C THR A 449 38.14 1.21 -13.62
N VAL A 450 38.78 2.02 -14.47
CA VAL A 450 38.58 3.46 -14.57
C VAL A 450 38.11 3.74 -15.99
N GLU A 451 36.95 4.35 -16.09
CA GLU A 451 36.20 4.45 -17.34
C GLU A 451 35.91 5.90 -17.70
N ASN A 452 36.11 6.22 -18.96
CA ASN A 452 35.77 7.51 -19.53
C ASN A 452 35.13 7.28 -20.90
N ILE A 453 33.93 7.82 -21.08
CA ILE A 453 33.19 7.79 -22.34
C ILE A 453 33.03 9.24 -22.81
N TYR A 454 33.44 9.50 -24.04
CA TYR A 454 33.18 10.78 -24.70
C TYR A 454 32.01 10.58 -25.68
N ALA A 455 30.79 10.97 -25.28
CA ALA A 455 29.57 10.84 -26.06
C ALA A 455 29.09 12.19 -26.62
#